data_4d99324e49217688306445b7f69101cf
#
_entry.id   4d99324e49217688306445b7f69101cf
#
_cell.length_a   1.000
_cell.length_b   1.000
_cell.length_c   1.000
_cell.angle_alpha   90.00
_cell.angle_beta   90.00
_cell.angle_gamma   90.00
#
_symmetry.space_group_name_H-M   'P 1'
#
loop_
_entity.id
_entity.type
_entity.pdbx_description
1 polymer ?
#
loop_
_entity_poly.entity_id
_entity_poly.type
_entity_poly.pdbx_seq_one_letter_code
_entity_poly.pdbx_strand_id
1 'polypeptide(L)'
;VPRTHGHATVPFDRIDAFCLDDSGPVARDPAPREPVEETIGEIIAALVEDGSTLQMGIGAIPDAVLARLGNKLDLGVHTEMFSDGVVDLVQN
;
A
#
# COMPACT_ATOMS: atom_id res chain seq x y z
N VAL A 1 13.77 -5.76 -9.81
CA VAL A 1 13.01 -4.81 -8.96
C VAL A 1 12.68 -3.60 -9.84
N PRO A 2 11.42 -3.13 -9.84
CA PRO A 2 11.02 -1.93 -10.55
C PRO A 2 11.82 -0.70 -10.11
N ARG A 3 12.03 0.25 -11.03
CA ARG A 3 12.73 1.50 -10.74
C ARG A 3 11.89 2.37 -9.80
N THR A 4 12.51 2.83 -8.72
CA THR A 4 11.93 3.80 -7.81
C THR A 4 12.31 5.23 -8.20
N HIS A 5 11.54 6.23 -7.78
CA HIS A 5 11.71 7.64 -8.07
C HIS A 5 11.80 8.46 -6.78
N GLY A 6 12.10 9.76 -6.90
CA GLY A 6 12.29 10.64 -5.75
C GLY A 6 13.65 10.43 -5.07
N HIS A 7 13.71 10.55 -3.74
CA HIS A 7 14.93 10.38 -2.96
C HIS A 7 15.27 8.91 -2.69
N ALA A 8 15.21 8.07 -3.74
CA ALA A 8 15.45 6.62 -3.67
C ALA A 8 16.82 6.21 -4.24
N THR A 9 17.70 7.17 -4.50
CA THR A 9 19.03 6.91 -5.07
C THR A 9 20.09 6.84 -3.97
N VAL A 10 20.85 5.75 -3.98
CA VAL A 10 22.02 5.58 -3.10
C VAL A 10 23.28 5.64 -3.97
N PRO A 11 24.29 6.47 -3.62
CA PRO A 11 25.59 6.47 -4.30
C PRO A 11 26.24 5.09 -4.23
N PHE A 12 26.83 4.66 -5.36
CA PHE A 12 27.39 3.31 -5.46
C PHE A 12 28.55 3.07 -4.49
N ASP A 13 29.32 4.11 -4.16
CA ASP A 13 30.42 4.09 -3.18
C ASP A 13 29.97 3.84 -1.73
N ARG A 14 28.66 3.88 -1.47
CA ARG A 14 28.07 3.55 -0.15
C ARG A 14 27.54 2.12 -0.06
N ILE A 15 27.74 1.32 -1.09
CA ILE A 15 27.26 -0.06 -1.14
C ILE A 15 28.46 -0.99 -0.88
N ASP A 16 28.43 -1.68 0.23
CA ASP A 16 29.50 -2.61 0.62
C ASP A 16 29.50 -3.90 -0.21
N ALA A 17 28.31 -4.38 -0.62
CA ALA A 17 28.14 -5.56 -1.46
C ALA A 17 26.81 -5.51 -2.21
N PHE A 18 26.78 -6.10 -3.40
CA PHE A 18 25.54 -6.30 -4.14
C PHE A 18 25.55 -7.67 -4.84
N CYS A 19 24.36 -8.19 -5.08
CA CYS A 19 24.13 -9.42 -5.82
C CYS A 19 23.31 -9.10 -7.07
N LEU A 20 23.72 -9.65 -8.21
CA LEU A 20 22.93 -9.63 -9.43
C LEU A 20 21.98 -10.82 -9.41
N ASP A 21 20.68 -10.55 -9.49
CA ASP A 21 19.64 -11.55 -9.50
C ASP A 21 18.55 -11.11 -10.49
N ASP A 22 18.33 -11.92 -11.51
CA ASP A 22 17.32 -11.69 -12.54
C ASP A 22 15.94 -12.27 -12.17
N SER A 23 15.83 -12.92 -11.01
CA SER A 23 14.53 -13.36 -10.51
C SER A 23 13.63 -12.17 -10.20
N GLY A 24 12.36 -12.28 -10.54
CA GLY A 24 11.35 -11.28 -10.19
C GLY A 24 11.09 -11.25 -8.67
N PRO A 25 10.47 -10.17 -8.14
CA PRO A 25 9.97 -10.15 -6.77
C PRO A 25 9.01 -11.32 -6.54
N VAL A 26 9.04 -11.89 -5.34
CA VAL A 26 8.07 -12.91 -4.95
C VAL A 26 6.69 -12.27 -4.86
N ALA A 27 5.79 -12.69 -5.74
CA ALA A 27 4.40 -12.30 -5.68
C ALA A 27 3.63 -13.18 -4.68
N ARG A 28 2.67 -12.57 -4.00
CA ARG A 28 1.74 -13.26 -3.12
C ARG A 28 0.32 -12.81 -3.47
N ASP A 29 -0.53 -13.78 -3.79
CA ASP A 29 -1.94 -13.48 -4.02
C ASP A 29 -2.62 -12.99 -2.74
N PRO A 30 -3.55 -12.03 -2.85
CA PRO A 30 -4.35 -11.60 -1.72
C PRO A 30 -5.10 -12.78 -1.11
N ALA A 31 -5.06 -12.92 0.21
CA ALA A 31 -5.86 -13.89 0.91
C ALA A 31 -7.34 -13.49 0.90
N PRO A 32 -8.30 -14.44 0.84
CA PRO A 32 -9.71 -14.13 1.07
C PRO A 32 -9.88 -13.45 2.43
N ARG A 33 -10.69 -12.40 2.46
CA ARG A 33 -10.99 -11.67 3.70
C ARG A 33 -12.10 -12.36 4.47
N GLU A 34 -11.94 -12.45 5.77
CA GLU A 34 -12.96 -12.97 6.66
C GLU A 34 -14.08 -11.92 6.89
N PRO A 35 -15.32 -12.32 7.19
CA PRO A 35 -16.42 -11.38 7.44
C PRO A 35 -16.13 -10.36 8.54
N VAL A 36 -15.37 -10.73 9.56
CA VAL A 36 -14.97 -9.84 10.65
C VAL A 36 -14.02 -8.75 10.15
N GLU A 37 -13.10 -9.07 9.25
CA GLU A 37 -12.16 -8.12 8.64
C GLU A 37 -12.90 -7.12 7.77
N GLU A 38 -13.89 -7.59 7.01
CA GLU A 38 -14.77 -6.76 6.21
C GLU A 38 -15.56 -5.76 7.07
N THR A 39 -16.10 -6.21 8.19
CA THR A 39 -16.82 -5.36 9.15
C THR A 39 -15.91 -4.31 9.78
N ILE A 40 -14.69 -4.70 10.16
CA ILE A 40 -13.69 -3.77 10.68
C ILE A 40 -13.33 -2.73 9.62
N GLY A 41 -13.15 -3.17 8.36
CA GLY A 41 -12.88 -2.30 7.22
C GLY A 41 -13.96 -1.24 7.02
N GLU A 42 -15.23 -1.60 7.11
CA GLU A 42 -16.37 -0.68 7.04
C GLU A 42 -16.34 0.37 8.15
N ILE A 43 -16.13 -0.07 9.39
CA ILE A 43 -16.10 0.84 10.55
C ILE A 43 -14.96 1.85 10.40
N ILE A 44 -13.77 1.40 10.04
CA ILE A 44 -12.60 2.28 9.88
C ILE A 44 -12.79 3.22 8.70
N ALA A 45 -13.26 2.74 7.55
CA ALA A 45 -13.49 3.57 6.37
C ALA A 45 -14.53 4.67 6.63
N ALA A 46 -15.52 4.43 7.50
CA ALA A 46 -16.49 5.45 7.90
C ALA A 46 -15.87 6.60 8.71
N LEU A 47 -14.73 6.38 9.36
CA LEU A 47 -14.00 7.39 10.12
C LEU A 47 -13.05 8.25 9.25
N VAL A 48 -12.76 7.80 8.03
CA VAL A 48 -11.90 8.53 7.10
C VAL A 48 -12.70 9.63 6.43
N GLU A 49 -12.24 10.87 6.54
CA GLU A 49 -12.84 12.04 5.88
C GLU A 49 -12.15 12.30 4.54
N ASP A 50 -12.81 13.03 3.65
CA ASP A 50 -12.19 13.57 2.43
C ASP A 50 -10.99 14.46 2.80
N GLY A 51 -9.95 14.44 2.01
CA GLY A 51 -8.70 15.17 2.28
C GLY A 51 -7.81 14.56 3.35
N SER A 52 -8.19 13.40 3.94
CA SER A 52 -7.36 12.70 4.93
C SER A 52 -6.06 12.19 4.33
N THR A 53 -4.99 12.21 5.13
CA THR A 53 -3.73 11.54 4.78
C THR A 53 -3.62 10.22 5.51
N LEU A 54 -3.42 9.14 4.77
CA LEU A 54 -3.43 7.78 5.26
C LEU A 54 -2.02 7.27 5.50
N GLN A 55 -1.82 6.61 6.64
CA GLN A 55 -0.72 5.69 6.86
C GLN A 55 -1.30 4.28 7.04
N MET A 56 -0.76 3.31 6.33
CA MET A 56 -1.35 1.98 6.26
C MET A 56 -0.32 0.90 6.53
N GLY A 57 -0.75 -0.17 7.20
CA GLY A 57 -0.05 -1.43 7.21
C GLY A 57 -0.37 -2.28 5.97
N ILE A 58 0.02 -3.53 6.02
CA ILE A 58 -0.31 -4.56 5.04
C ILE A 58 -1.11 -5.67 5.72
N GLY A 59 -1.95 -6.36 4.96
CA GLY A 59 -2.74 -7.49 5.42
C GLY A 59 -4.24 -7.28 5.23
N ALA A 60 -5.03 -8.24 5.68
CA ALA A 60 -6.46 -8.33 5.36
C ALA A 60 -7.26 -7.12 5.87
N ILE A 61 -6.98 -6.61 7.07
CA ILE A 61 -7.69 -5.44 7.63
C ILE A 61 -7.38 -4.16 6.86
N PRO A 62 -6.10 -3.75 6.64
CA PRO A 62 -5.79 -2.61 5.78
C PRO A 62 -6.38 -2.73 4.38
N ASP A 63 -6.33 -3.91 3.77
CA ASP A 63 -6.90 -4.13 2.43
C ASP A 63 -8.43 -4.03 2.43
N ALA A 64 -9.10 -4.45 3.52
CA ALA A 64 -10.55 -4.29 3.68
C ALA A 64 -10.93 -2.80 3.81
N VAL A 65 -10.12 -1.98 4.49
CA VAL A 65 -10.33 -0.53 4.57
C VAL A 65 -10.16 0.12 3.20
N LEU A 66 -9.02 -0.13 2.53
CA LEU A 66 -8.71 0.45 1.22
C LEU A 66 -9.81 0.18 0.18
N ALA A 67 -10.34 -1.05 0.16
CA ALA A 67 -11.42 -1.43 -0.74
C ALA A 67 -12.72 -0.62 -0.56
N ARG A 68 -12.86 0.12 0.54
CA ARG A 68 -14.03 0.93 0.87
C ARG A 68 -13.83 2.43 0.76
N LEU A 69 -12.63 2.86 0.41
CA LEU A 69 -12.30 4.29 0.30
C LEU A 69 -12.48 4.87 -1.11
N GLY A 70 -12.92 4.08 -2.08
CA GLY A 70 -13.07 4.52 -3.47
C GLY A 70 -14.08 5.64 -3.70
N ASN A 71 -14.91 5.96 -2.71
CA ASN A 71 -15.84 7.09 -2.74
C ASN A 71 -15.33 8.34 -2.03
N LYS A 72 -14.11 8.31 -1.48
CA LYS A 72 -13.48 9.45 -0.80
C LYS A 72 -12.70 10.29 -1.79
N LEU A 73 -12.61 11.58 -1.51
CA LEU A 73 -11.99 12.57 -2.38
C LEU A 73 -10.70 13.13 -1.73
N ASP A 74 -9.73 13.46 -2.57
CA ASP A 74 -8.49 14.16 -2.18
C ASP A 74 -7.68 13.45 -1.08
N LEU A 75 -7.69 12.12 -1.06
CA LEU A 75 -6.90 11.36 -0.10
C LEU A 75 -5.41 11.49 -0.40
N GLY A 76 -4.61 11.73 0.65
CA GLY A 76 -3.16 11.65 0.64
C GLY A 76 -2.66 10.31 1.17
N VAL A 77 -1.47 9.90 0.77
CA VAL A 77 -0.78 8.70 1.29
C VAL A 77 0.60 9.08 1.79
N HIS A 78 0.86 8.83 3.06
CA HIS A 78 2.16 9.00 3.70
C HIS A 78 2.44 7.77 4.57
N THR A 79 3.10 6.77 3.99
CA THR A 79 3.22 5.45 4.61
C THR A 79 4.58 4.82 4.30
N GLU A 80 5.07 3.99 5.21
CA GLU A 80 6.24 3.14 4.97
C GLU A 80 5.87 1.92 4.10
N MET A 81 4.74 1.29 4.40
CA MET A 81 4.26 0.11 3.67
C MET A 81 3.27 0.51 2.60
N PHE A 82 3.33 -0.17 1.46
CA PHE A 82 2.46 0.10 0.33
C PHE A 82 1.85 -1.22 -0.16
N SER A 83 0.53 -1.32 -0.20
CA SER A 83 -0.20 -2.48 -0.73
C SER A 83 -0.83 -2.16 -2.09
N ASP A 84 -1.15 -3.19 -2.86
CA ASP A 84 -1.76 -3.05 -4.18
C ASP A 84 -3.11 -2.33 -4.14
N GLY A 85 -3.86 -2.43 -3.04
CA GLY A 85 -5.12 -1.71 -2.85
C GLY A 85 -5.00 -0.18 -2.91
N VAL A 86 -3.80 0.37 -2.69
CA VAL A 86 -3.55 1.82 -2.85
C VAL A 86 -3.54 2.23 -4.31
N VAL A 87 -3.13 1.33 -5.21
CA VAL A 87 -3.07 1.61 -6.66
C VAL A 87 -4.46 1.97 -7.19
N ASP A 88 -5.47 1.22 -6.77
CA ASP A 88 -6.87 1.47 -7.17
C ASP A 88 -7.35 2.84 -6.71
N LEU A 89 -6.96 3.28 -5.51
CA LEU A 89 -7.32 4.61 -4.99
C LEU A 89 -6.63 5.76 -5.75
N VAL A 90 -5.42 5.54 -6.25
CA VAL A 90 -4.66 6.58 -6.99
C VAL A 90 -5.17 6.70 -8.44
N GLN A 91 -5.75 5.64 -8.99
CA GLN A 91 -6.25 5.62 -10.36
C GLN A 91 -7.74 6.03 -10.49
N ASN A 92 -8.42 6.23 -9.39
CA ASN A 92 -9.87 6.54 -9.34
C ASN A 92 -10.20 8.02 -9.52
#